data_a9fe1bf3732ad73d3bbebc3e94ed0d69
#
_entry.id   a9fe1bf3732ad73d3bbebc3e94ed0d69
#
_cell.length_a   1.000
_cell.length_b   1.000
_cell.length_c   1.000
_cell.angle_alpha   90.00
_cell.angle_beta   90.00
_cell.angle_gamma   90.00
#
_symmetry.space_group_name_H-M   'P 1'
#
loop_
_entity.id
_entity.type
_entity.pdbx_description
1 polymer ?
#
loop_
_entity_poly.entity_id
_entity_poly.type
_entity_poly.pdbx_seq_one_letter_code
_entity_poly.pdbx_strand_id
1 'polypeptide(L)'
;MRTRVMAQMALALLTALALAACGGSDKAQVTSPVEQLAAAKAKVDAATSMHLTLRSSGIPASVNGVLSGDGTGTHAPAFKGTLGARISGFEAKVDVVAIDKLLYVKLPFTTEFVQADPKTYNAPDPAQLFATHGGISLLLTATVNPVEGPKIRVGADVLQTITGTLPGASVAKLLNIGDATKTFKVTYGITDPGGELRTVTMTGPFYKGATSTLVTSTTATSTYVLTLDRYGVPVEISKP
;
A
#
# COMPACT_ATOMS: atom_id res chain seq x y z
N MET A 1 -30.26 78.23 30.23
CA MET A 1 -29.49 78.09 28.97
C MET A 1 -28.05 77.68 29.26
N ARG A 2 -27.83 76.53 29.66
CA ARG A 2 -26.48 75.96 29.88
C ARG A 2 -26.71 74.46 30.04
N THR A 3 -26.58 73.68 28.96
CA THR A 3 -26.42 72.22 29.01
C THR A 3 -26.65 71.63 27.63
N ARG A 4 -25.80 71.89 26.63
CA ARG A 4 -25.84 71.23 25.31
C ARG A 4 -24.51 71.30 24.55
N VAL A 5 -23.35 71.25 25.20
CA VAL A 5 -22.03 71.32 24.50
C VAL A 5 -21.04 70.20 24.93
N MET A 6 -21.41 69.22 25.71
CA MET A 6 -20.49 68.21 26.17
C MET A 6 -20.83 66.78 25.70
N ALA A 7 -21.44 66.61 24.54
CA ALA A 7 -21.82 65.24 24.05
C ALA A 7 -21.28 64.89 22.64
N GLN A 8 -20.28 65.60 22.14
CA GLN A 8 -19.75 65.33 20.76
C GLN A 8 -18.25 65.08 20.64
N MET A 9 -17.55 64.76 21.73
CA MET A 9 -16.11 64.54 21.68
C MET A 9 -15.66 63.13 22.14
N ALA A 10 -16.55 62.13 22.20
CA ALA A 10 -16.25 60.79 22.67
C ALA A 10 -16.46 59.67 21.60
N LEU A 11 -16.58 59.99 20.31
CA LEU A 11 -16.90 59.04 19.26
C LEU A 11 -15.85 58.99 18.13
N ALA A 12 -14.62 59.42 18.36
CA ALA A 12 -13.58 59.47 17.32
C ALA A 12 -12.30 58.69 17.67
N LEU A 13 -12.30 57.77 18.64
CA LEU A 13 -11.08 57.02 19.06
C LEU A 13 -11.24 55.51 19.11
N LEU A 14 -12.21 54.93 18.41
CA LEU A 14 -12.42 53.46 18.41
C LEU A 14 -12.37 52.77 17.03
N THR A 15 -11.79 53.41 16.00
CA THR A 15 -11.74 52.83 14.64
C THR A 15 -10.35 52.59 14.09
N ALA A 16 -9.32 52.41 14.93
CA ALA A 16 -7.93 52.25 14.46
C ALA A 16 -7.24 50.97 14.98
N LEU A 17 -7.95 49.86 15.27
CA LEU A 17 -7.34 48.61 15.77
C LEU A 17 -7.86 47.35 15.07
N ALA A 18 -8.19 47.38 13.80
CA ALA A 18 -8.69 46.21 13.07
C ALA A 18 -7.99 45.92 11.73
N LEU A 19 -6.70 46.25 11.56
CA LEU A 19 -5.96 45.93 10.33
C LEU A 19 -4.57 45.29 10.59
N ALA A 20 -4.41 44.48 11.62
CA ALA A 20 -3.16 43.75 11.88
C ALA A 20 -3.37 42.26 12.04
N ALA A 21 -4.23 41.62 11.23
CA ALA A 21 -4.45 40.18 11.28
C ALA A 21 -4.68 39.54 9.89
N CYS A 22 -3.83 39.87 8.91
CA CYS A 22 -3.74 39.11 7.65
C CYS A 22 -2.30 39.12 7.15
N GLY A 23 -1.42 38.48 7.91
CA GLY A 23 -0.03 38.19 7.58
C GLY A 23 0.35 36.80 8.02
N GLY A 24 -0.61 35.88 8.02
CA GLY A 24 -0.33 34.48 8.09
C GLY A 24 0.28 34.05 6.74
N SER A 25 1.59 34.07 6.61
CA SER A 25 2.25 33.28 5.59
C SER A 25 1.84 31.83 5.85
N ASP A 26 0.89 31.30 5.07
CA ASP A 26 0.71 29.87 4.90
C ASP A 26 2.03 29.32 4.34
N LYS A 27 3.01 29.13 5.23
CA LYS A 27 4.11 28.22 4.94
C LYS A 27 3.42 26.90 4.75
N ALA A 28 3.32 26.44 3.49
CA ALA A 28 2.91 25.08 3.19
C ALA A 28 3.67 24.19 4.15
N GLN A 29 2.97 23.59 5.09
CA GLN A 29 3.57 22.76 6.13
C GLN A 29 4.19 21.57 5.39
N VAL A 30 5.50 21.56 5.27
CA VAL A 30 6.24 20.47 4.62
C VAL A 30 6.04 19.25 5.50
N THR A 31 5.11 18.40 5.11
CA THR A 31 4.79 17.16 5.82
C THR A 31 5.99 16.23 5.68
N SER A 32 6.50 15.70 6.78
CA SER A 32 7.61 14.76 6.74
C SER A 32 7.24 13.46 6.01
N PRO A 33 8.21 12.72 5.44
CA PRO A 33 7.92 11.42 4.83
C PRO A 33 7.20 10.44 5.75
N VAL A 34 7.51 10.48 7.06
CA VAL A 34 6.81 9.67 8.07
C VAL A 34 5.34 10.03 8.18
N GLU A 35 5.03 11.33 8.22
CA GLU A 35 3.64 11.81 8.30
C GLU A 35 2.88 11.52 7.01
N GLN A 36 3.53 11.64 5.84
CA GLN A 36 2.93 11.27 4.56
C GLN A 36 2.57 9.78 4.52
N LEU A 37 3.47 8.90 4.97
CA LEU A 37 3.22 7.46 5.07
C LEU A 37 2.10 7.15 6.06
N ALA A 38 2.03 7.84 7.21
CA ALA A 38 0.96 7.67 8.18
C ALA A 38 -0.39 8.12 7.64
N ALA A 39 -0.43 9.25 6.91
CA ALA A 39 -1.64 9.74 6.25
C ALA A 39 -2.12 8.78 5.14
N ALA A 40 -1.20 8.25 4.33
CA ALA A 40 -1.51 7.24 3.32
C ALA A 40 -2.05 5.95 3.95
N LYS A 41 -1.45 5.52 5.08
CA LYS A 41 -1.98 4.38 5.85
C LYS A 41 -3.42 4.62 6.28
N ALA A 42 -3.72 5.79 6.84
CA ALA A 42 -5.08 6.12 7.28
C ALA A 42 -6.10 6.04 6.13
N LYS A 43 -5.72 6.45 4.91
CA LYS A 43 -6.57 6.33 3.72
C LYS A 43 -6.78 4.88 3.29
N VAL A 44 -5.72 4.07 3.30
CA VAL A 44 -5.83 2.63 3.03
C VAL A 44 -6.77 1.99 4.05
N ASP A 45 -6.60 2.27 5.34
CA ASP A 45 -7.41 1.66 6.41
C ASP A 45 -8.88 2.14 6.42
N ALA A 46 -9.15 3.35 5.92
CA ALA A 46 -10.50 3.90 5.82
C ALA A 46 -11.30 3.40 4.59
N ALA A 47 -10.63 2.87 3.59
CA ALA A 47 -11.27 2.40 2.37
C ALA A 47 -12.02 1.11 2.63
N THR A 48 -13.30 1.02 2.25
CA THR A 48 -14.11 -0.20 2.40
C THR A 48 -13.65 -1.34 1.49
N SER A 49 -13.04 -0.99 0.37
CA SER A 49 -12.49 -1.89 -0.63
C SER A 49 -11.38 -1.24 -1.42
N MET A 50 -10.55 -2.03 -2.06
CA MET A 50 -9.51 -1.58 -2.99
C MET A 50 -9.28 -2.63 -4.06
N HIS A 51 -9.00 -2.19 -5.27
CA HIS A 51 -8.46 -3.05 -6.31
C HIS A 51 -6.94 -3.07 -6.21
N LEU A 52 -6.35 -4.25 -6.39
CA LEU A 52 -4.92 -4.47 -6.32
C LEU A 52 -4.45 -5.26 -7.53
N THR A 53 -3.40 -4.76 -8.18
CA THR A 53 -2.61 -5.57 -9.11
C THR A 53 -1.24 -5.85 -8.51
N LEU A 54 -0.71 -7.05 -8.77
CA LEU A 54 0.62 -7.48 -8.35
C LEU A 54 1.39 -7.98 -9.56
N ARG A 55 2.65 -7.60 -9.65
CA ARG A 55 3.63 -8.15 -10.60
C ARG A 55 4.91 -8.46 -9.86
N SER A 56 5.51 -9.59 -10.18
CA SER A 56 6.81 -9.97 -9.64
C SER A 56 7.85 -10.14 -10.75
N SER A 57 9.11 -10.00 -10.38
CA SER A 57 10.25 -10.27 -11.25
C SER A 57 11.44 -10.80 -10.45
N GLY A 58 12.36 -11.48 -11.13
CA GLY A 58 13.54 -12.04 -10.48
C GLY A 58 13.26 -13.25 -9.57
N ILE A 59 12.08 -13.87 -9.68
CA ILE A 59 11.79 -15.11 -8.95
C ILE A 59 12.62 -16.25 -9.57
N PRO A 60 13.43 -16.96 -8.78
CA PRO A 60 14.19 -18.10 -9.30
C PRO A 60 13.28 -19.16 -9.91
N ALA A 61 13.68 -19.72 -11.05
CA ALA A 61 12.85 -20.67 -11.80
C ALA A 61 12.53 -21.96 -11.01
N SER A 62 13.41 -22.30 -10.06
CA SER A 62 13.29 -23.52 -9.24
C SER A 62 12.32 -23.38 -8.05
N VAL A 63 11.77 -22.19 -7.79
CA VAL A 63 10.90 -21.97 -6.63
C VAL A 63 9.46 -21.68 -7.04
N ASN A 64 8.53 -22.14 -6.20
CA ASN A 64 7.13 -21.77 -6.30
C ASN A 64 6.96 -20.31 -5.91
N GLY A 65 6.04 -19.61 -6.56
CA GLY A 65 5.79 -18.22 -6.23
C GLY A 65 4.63 -17.61 -7.01
N VAL A 66 4.13 -16.51 -6.50
CA VAL A 66 3.10 -15.69 -7.17
C VAL A 66 3.80 -14.76 -8.15
N LEU A 67 3.47 -14.88 -9.44
CA LEU A 67 4.05 -14.11 -10.55
C LEU A 67 3.25 -12.84 -10.83
N SER A 68 1.93 -12.93 -10.69
CA SER A 68 1.01 -11.82 -10.90
C SER A 68 -0.26 -11.99 -10.08
N GLY A 69 -0.96 -10.91 -9.87
CA GLY A 69 -2.27 -10.89 -9.24
C GLY A 69 -3.10 -9.73 -9.76
N ASP A 70 -4.41 -9.91 -9.83
CA ASP A 70 -5.37 -8.87 -10.20
C ASP A 70 -6.69 -9.17 -9.49
N GLY A 71 -7.16 -8.27 -8.65
CA GLY A 71 -8.40 -8.50 -7.92
C GLY A 71 -8.77 -7.39 -6.96
N THR A 72 -9.90 -7.54 -6.33
CA THR A 72 -10.43 -6.60 -5.35
C THR A 72 -10.54 -7.26 -3.99
N GLY A 73 -10.15 -6.53 -2.96
CA GLY A 73 -10.28 -6.95 -1.57
C GLY A 73 -11.05 -5.96 -0.73
N THR A 74 -11.53 -6.43 0.43
CA THR A 74 -12.26 -5.66 1.44
C THR A 74 -11.62 -5.77 2.80
N HIS A 75 -11.91 -4.82 3.70
CA HIS A 75 -11.41 -4.84 5.08
C HIS A 75 -12.14 -5.82 6.03
N ALA A 76 -13.35 -6.25 5.70
CA ALA A 76 -13.88 -7.52 6.20
C ALA A 76 -13.13 -8.60 5.41
N PRO A 77 -12.02 -9.21 5.92
CA PRO A 77 -10.98 -9.70 5.05
C PRO A 77 -11.49 -10.68 4.01
N ALA A 78 -11.70 -10.18 2.81
CA ALA A 78 -12.11 -10.97 1.65
C ALA A 78 -11.35 -10.48 0.40
N PHE A 79 -11.15 -11.37 -0.55
CA PHE A 79 -10.52 -11.09 -1.84
C PHE A 79 -11.18 -11.92 -2.94
N LYS A 80 -11.34 -11.32 -4.11
CA LYS A 80 -11.76 -12.00 -5.33
C LYS A 80 -10.93 -11.49 -6.50
N GLY A 81 -10.37 -12.42 -7.28
CA GLY A 81 -9.53 -12.04 -8.41
C GLY A 81 -8.87 -13.23 -9.09
N THR A 82 -7.80 -12.97 -9.81
CA THR A 82 -6.98 -13.97 -10.49
C THR A 82 -5.55 -13.88 -10.02
N LEU A 83 -4.87 -15.03 -9.88
CA LEU A 83 -3.46 -15.12 -9.58
C LEU A 83 -2.74 -15.89 -10.67
N GLY A 84 -1.60 -15.39 -11.13
CA GLY A 84 -0.62 -16.16 -11.88
C GLY A 84 0.40 -16.73 -10.90
N ALA A 85 0.56 -18.02 -10.86
CA ALA A 85 1.47 -18.69 -9.95
C ALA A 85 2.36 -19.71 -10.69
N ARG A 86 3.58 -19.90 -10.17
CA ARG A 86 4.44 -21.01 -10.57
C ARG A 86 4.42 -22.05 -9.46
N ILE A 87 4.08 -23.30 -9.81
CA ILE A 87 4.01 -24.42 -8.90
C ILE A 87 4.71 -25.60 -9.58
N SER A 88 5.75 -26.13 -8.93
CA SER A 88 6.55 -27.26 -9.47
C SER A 88 7.05 -27.03 -10.90
N GLY A 89 7.44 -25.77 -11.21
CA GLY A 89 7.95 -25.38 -12.52
C GLY A 89 6.88 -25.04 -13.57
N PHE A 90 5.60 -25.28 -13.30
CA PHE A 90 4.49 -24.95 -14.19
C PHE A 90 3.86 -23.61 -13.80
N GLU A 91 3.60 -22.78 -14.79
CA GLU A 91 2.90 -21.51 -14.60
C GLU A 91 1.42 -21.67 -14.96
N ALA A 92 0.56 -21.25 -14.05
CA ALA A 92 -0.88 -21.28 -14.25
C ALA A 92 -1.51 -19.99 -13.76
N LYS A 93 -2.59 -19.56 -14.44
CA LYS A 93 -3.48 -18.51 -13.99
C LYS A 93 -4.72 -19.16 -13.39
N VAL A 94 -5.06 -18.78 -12.17
CA VAL A 94 -6.16 -19.37 -11.40
C VAL A 94 -7.09 -18.28 -10.91
N ASP A 95 -8.40 -18.54 -10.91
CA ASP A 95 -9.36 -17.68 -10.23
C ASP A 95 -9.35 -17.99 -8.72
N VAL A 96 -9.47 -16.95 -7.91
CA VAL A 96 -9.33 -17.05 -6.46
C VAL A 96 -10.44 -16.28 -5.76
N VAL A 97 -11.04 -16.90 -4.75
CA VAL A 97 -11.87 -16.26 -3.75
C VAL A 97 -11.35 -16.61 -2.37
N ALA A 98 -10.98 -15.61 -1.59
CA ALA A 98 -10.58 -15.78 -0.19
C ALA A 98 -11.57 -15.04 0.70
N ILE A 99 -12.23 -15.75 1.60
CA ILE A 99 -13.27 -15.25 2.51
C ILE A 99 -13.38 -16.14 3.74
N ASP A 100 -13.65 -15.56 4.90
CA ASP A 100 -13.83 -16.30 6.17
C ASP A 100 -12.61 -17.20 6.50
N LYS A 101 -11.39 -16.75 6.17
CA LYS A 101 -10.12 -17.50 6.32
C LYS A 101 -10.06 -18.78 5.47
N LEU A 102 -10.91 -18.92 4.49
CA LEU A 102 -10.91 -20.02 3.51
C LEU A 102 -10.45 -19.46 2.16
N LEU A 103 -9.64 -20.22 1.46
CA LEU A 103 -9.23 -19.94 0.10
C LEU A 103 -9.89 -20.94 -0.84
N TYR A 104 -10.54 -20.42 -1.86
CA TYR A 104 -11.13 -21.19 -2.96
C TYR A 104 -10.37 -20.87 -4.24
N VAL A 105 -10.02 -21.89 -4.99
CA VAL A 105 -9.25 -21.77 -6.22
C VAL A 105 -9.96 -22.53 -7.33
N LYS A 106 -10.12 -21.87 -8.48
CA LYS A 106 -10.58 -22.54 -9.70
C LYS A 106 -9.39 -22.66 -10.66
N LEU A 107 -9.00 -23.89 -10.97
CA LEU A 107 -7.90 -24.21 -11.87
C LEU A 107 -8.29 -23.99 -13.33
N PRO A 108 -7.32 -23.77 -14.24
CA PRO A 108 -7.58 -23.78 -15.66
C PRO A 108 -8.28 -25.05 -16.10
N PHE A 109 -9.25 -24.91 -17.00
CA PHE A 109 -10.04 -26.02 -17.56
C PHE A 109 -10.97 -26.74 -16.58
N THR A 110 -11.15 -26.21 -15.35
CA THR A 110 -12.19 -26.67 -14.41
C THR A 110 -13.36 -25.68 -14.33
N THR A 111 -14.53 -26.19 -13.98
CA THR A 111 -15.74 -25.36 -13.82
C THR A 111 -16.01 -24.98 -12.37
N GLU A 112 -15.41 -25.70 -11.42
CA GLU A 112 -15.71 -25.61 -10.01
C GLU A 112 -14.53 -25.04 -9.21
N PHE A 113 -14.84 -24.34 -8.13
CA PHE A 113 -13.87 -23.93 -7.13
C PHE A 113 -13.63 -25.07 -6.15
N VAL A 114 -12.37 -25.27 -5.80
CA VAL A 114 -11.95 -26.19 -4.75
C VAL A 114 -11.29 -25.42 -3.62
N GLN A 115 -11.48 -25.88 -2.40
CA GLN A 115 -10.80 -25.28 -1.25
C GLN A 115 -9.31 -25.65 -1.28
N ALA A 116 -8.46 -24.65 -1.03
CA ALA A 116 -7.00 -24.81 -1.01
C ALA A 116 -6.43 -24.20 0.28
N ASP A 117 -5.27 -24.71 0.71
CA ASP A 117 -4.50 -24.10 1.80
C ASP A 117 -3.34 -23.28 1.21
N PRO A 118 -3.34 -21.93 1.38
CA PRO A 118 -2.27 -21.08 0.85
C PRO A 118 -0.87 -21.49 1.37
N LYS A 119 -0.80 -22.03 2.58
CA LYS A 119 0.47 -22.44 3.21
C LYS A 119 1.17 -23.55 2.43
N THR A 120 0.40 -24.45 1.81
CA THR A 120 0.93 -25.53 0.96
C THR A 120 1.76 -25.00 -0.21
N TYR A 121 1.46 -23.77 -0.66
CA TYR A 121 2.10 -23.12 -1.80
C TYR A 121 3.07 -22.01 -1.40
N ASN A 122 3.35 -21.83 -0.10
CA ASN A 122 4.10 -20.69 0.43
C ASN A 122 3.55 -19.35 -0.06
N ALA A 123 2.25 -19.27 -0.23
CA ALA A 123 1.54 -18.06 -0.65
C ALA A 123 0.89 -17.36 0.55
N PRO A 124 0.80 -16.03 0.56
CA PRO A 124 -0.03 -15.33 1.52
C PRO A 124 -1.51 -15.64 1.25
N ASP A 125 -2.32 -15.57 2.30
CA ASP A 125 -3.77 -15.46 2.11
C ASP A 125 -4.06 -14.07 1.50
N PRO A 126 -4.58 -13.98 0.26
CA PRO A 126 -4.76 -12.69 -0.41
C PRO A 126 -5.75 -11.78 0.32
N ALA A 127 -6.71 -12.30 1.07
CA ALA A 127 -7.62 -11.51 1.88
C ALA A 127 -6.87 -10.77 3.01
N GLN A 128 -5.83 -11.38 3.58
CA GLN A 128 -5.06 -10.75 4.67
C GLN A 128 -4.27 -9.52 4.22
N LEU A 129 -3.99 -9.36 2.92
CA LEU A 129 -3.36 -8.15 2.40
C LEU A 129 -4.22 -6.90 2.64
N PHE A 130 -5.52 -7.07 2.76
CA PHE A 130 -6.50 -5.99 2.97
C PHE A 130 -6.91 -5.81 4.44
N ALA A 131 -6.41 -6.64 5.35
CA ALA A 131 -6.73 -6.51 6.77
C ALA A 131 -6.18 -5.20 7.33
N THR A 132 -6.99 -4.43 8.09
CA THR A 132 -6.58 -3.18 8.76
C THR A 132 -5.51 -3.42 9.82
N HIS A 133 -5.49 -4.61 10.41
CA HIS A 133 -4.49 -5.04 11.40
C HIS A 133 -3.69 -6.22 10.83
N GLY A 134 -2.61 -5.96 10.15
CA GLY A 134 -1.74 -6.98 9.58
C GLY A 134 -1.65 -6.98 8.07
N GLY A 135 -2.37 -6.11 7.38
CA GLY A 135 -2.35 -5.97 5.93
C GLY A 135 -1.23 -5.09 5.40
N ILE A 136 -1.33 -4.76 4.12
CA ILE A 136 -0.32 -3.98 3.38
C ILE A 136 -0.09 -2.60 4.00
N SER A 137 -1.10 -2.00 4.61
CA SER A 137 -1.01 -0.68 5.25
C SER A 137 0.02 -0.64 6.38
N LEU A 138 0.30 -1.76 7.04
CA LEU A 138 1.32 -1.83 8.08
C LEU A 138 2.74 -1.61 7.57
N LEU A 139 3.02 -1.90 6.30
CA LEU A 139 4.34 -1.66 5.71
C LEU A 139 4.70 -0.18 5.76
N LEU A 140 3.71 0.70 5.59
CA LEU A 140 3.91 2.16 5.60
C LEU A 140 4.53 2.64 6.91
N THR A 141 4.01 2.15 8.05
CA THR A 141 4.53 2.52 9.38
C THR A 141 5.69 1.65 9.86
N ALA A 142 5.92 0.49 9.23
CA ALA A 142 7.09 -0.35 9.50
C ALA A 142 8.34 0.12 8.74
N THR A 143 8.21 1.13 7.87
CA THR A 143 9.31 1.65 7.06
C THR A 143 10.33 2.38 7.91
N VAL A 144 11.58 2.00 7.77
CA VAL A 144 12.72 2.57 8.47
C VAL A 144 13.43 3.58 7.54
N ASN A 145 13.81 4.73 8.10
CA ASN A 145 14.48 5.82 7.41
C ASN A 145 13.78 6.22 6.09
N PRO A 146 12.48 6.60 6.13
CA PRO A 146 11.79 7.04 4.94
C PRO A 146 12.36 8.37 4.46
N VAL A 147 12.62 8.45 3.15
CA VAL A 147 13.16 9.64 2.47
C VAL A 147 12.26 9.96 1.29
N GLU A 148 11.91 11.23 1.16
CA GLU A 148 11.16 11.74 0.02
C GLU A 148 12.04 11.72 -1.23
N GLY A 149 11.48 11.21 -2.32
CA GLY A 149 12.10 11.17 -3.63
C GLY A 149 11.39 12.11 -4.61
N PRO A 150 11.75 12.03 -5.90
CA PRO A 150 11.13 12.86 -6.92
C PRO A 150 9.65 12.50 -7.13
N LYS A 151 8.87 13.49 -7.59
CA LYS A 151 7.54 13.21 -8.14
C LYS A 151 7.66 12.53 -9.50
N ILE A 152 6.85 11.51 -9.70
CA ILE A 152 6.80 10.77 -10.98
C ILE A 152 5.37 10.75 -11.52
N ARG A 153 5.21 10.60 -12.82
CA ARG A 153 3.90 10.40 -13.46
C ARG A 153 3.68 8.93 -13.76
N VAL A 154 2.53 8.41 -13.32
CA VAL A 154 2.10 7.03 -13.61
C VAL A 154 0.66 7.11 -14.15
N GLY A 155 0.51 6.91 -15.45
CA GLY A 155 -0.77 7.13 -16.13
C GLY A 155 -1.24 8.58 -15.99
N ALA A 156 -2.43 8.77 -15.45
CA ALA A 156 -3.00 10.09 -15.19
C ALA A 156 -2.53 10.71 -13.85
N ASP A 157 -2.00 9.90 -12.93
CA ASP A 157 -1.62 10.34 -11.60
C ASP A 157 -0.21 10.92 -11.54
N VAL A 158 -0.03 11.93 -10.70
CA VAL A 158 1.29 12.37 -10.21
C VAL A 158 1.49 11.73 -8.85
N LEU A 159 2.62 11.07 -8.66
CA LEU A 159 2.94 10.39 -7.40
C LEU A 159 4.14 11.03 -6.74
N GLN A 160 4.01 11.40 -5.48
CA GLN A 160 5.13 11.66 -4.61
C GLN A 160 5.77 10.33 -4.25
N THR A 161 7.06 10.15 -4.52
CA THR A 161 7.75 8.91 -4.13
C THR A 161 8.37 9.04 -2.73
N ILE A 162 8.30 7.96 -1.96
CA ILE A 162 8.99 7.83 -0.67
C ILE A 162 9.73 6.50 -0.67
N THR A 163 11.02 6.55 -0.41
CA THR A 163 11.87 5.36 -0.34
C THR A 163 12.27 5.07 1.10
N GLY A 164 12.53 3.82 1.41
CA GLY A 164 13.01 3.40 2.72
C GLY A 164 13.38 1.92 2.75
N THR A 165 13.48 1.38 3.94
CA THR A 165 13.74 -0.05 4.14
C THR A 165 12.69 -0.68 5.04
N LEU A 166 12.41 -1.96 4.80
CA LEU A 166 11.51 -2.76 5.62
C LEU A 166 12.29 -3.85 6.34
N PRO A 167 12.03 -4.07 7.65
CA PRO A 167 12.53 -5.25 8.33
C PRO A 167 11.98 -6.52 7.67
N GLY A 168 12.85 -7.51 7.43
CA GLY A 168 12.44 -8.76 6.80
C GLY A 168 11.34 -9.50 7.60
N ALA A 169 11.32 -9.34 8.92
CA ALA A 169 10.25 -9.89 9.75
C ALA A 169 8.86 -9.32 9.39
N SER A 170 8.77 -8.03 9.05
CA SER A 170 7.51 -7.40 8.61
C SER A 170 7.06 -7.93 7.25
N VAL A 171 8.01 -8.09 6.32
CA VAL A 171 7.73 -8.65 4.99
C VAL A 171 7.31 -10.12 5.08
N ALA A 172 8.05 -10.93 5.83
CA ALA A 172 7.74 -12.35 6.02
C ALA A 172 6.39 -12.57 6.71
N LYS A 173 6.03 -11.72 7.66
CA LYS A 173 4.72 -11.77 8.32
C LYS A 173 3.56 -11.51 7.36
N LEU A 174 3.73 -10.54 6.44
CA LEU A 174 2.68 -10.16 5.50
C LEU A 174 2.56 -11.15 4.33
N LEU A 175 3.69 -11.51 3.73
CA LEU A 175 3.71 -12.24 2.46
C LEU A 175 3.95 -13.75 2.62
N ASN A 176 4.20 -14.22 3.84
CA ASN A 176 4.59 -15.61 4.15
C ASN A 176 5.85 -16.08 3.39
N ILE A 177 6.56 -15.15 2.77
CA ILE A 177 7.85 -15.33 2.09
C ILE A 177 8.81 -14.22 2.51
N GLY A 178 10.09 -14.44 2.32
CA GLY A 178 11.12 -13.46 2.67
C GLY A 178 12.01 -13.92 3.81
N ASP A 179 13.26 -13.48 3.76
CA ASP A 179 14.21 -13.71 4.85
C ASP A 179 13.95 -12.72 5.99
N ALA A 180 13.37 -13.20 7.09
CA ALA A 180 13.04 -12.38 8.26
C ALA A 180 14.25 -11.68 8.91
N THR A 181 15.48 -12.18 8.64
CA THR A 181 16.73 -11.63 9.20
C THR A 181 17.35 -10.54 8.33
N LYS A 182 16.82 -10.32 7.13
CA LYS A 182 17.34 -9.39 6.13
C LYS A 182 16.50 -8.12 6.06
N THR A 183 16.98 -7.17 5.27
CA THR A 183 16.31 -5.91 5.01
C THR A 183 15.86 -5.86 3.55
N PHE A 184 14.69 -5.31 3.31
CA PHE A 184 14.11 -5.13 1.98
C PHE A 184 14.11 -3.63 1.64
N LYS A 185 14.43 -3.27 0.41
CA LYS A 185 14.21 -1.91 -0.10
C LYS A 185 12.73 -1.75 -0.43
N VAL A 186 12.18 -0.59 -0.12
CA VAL A 186 10.80 -0.25 -0.48
C VAL A 186 10.73 1.15 -1.09
N THR A 187 9.86 1.28 -2.08
CA THR A 187 9.47 2.57 -2.67
C THR A 187 7.95 2.63 -2.72
N TYR A 188 7.40 3.68 -2.17
CA TYR A 188 5.98 4.00 -2.23
C TYR A 188 5.75 5.11 -3.25
N GLY A 189 4.63 5.06 -3.96
CA GLY A 189 4.09 6.16 -4.74
C GLY A 189 2.75 6.58 -4.16
N ILE A 190 2.67 7.82 -3.71
CA ILE A 190 1.47 8.40 -3.08
C ILE A 190 0.94 9.48 -4.01
N THR A 191 -0.35 9.48 -4.31
CA THR A 191 -0.97 10.46 -5.22
C THR A 191 -0.82 11.89 -4.69
N ASP A 192 -0.49 12.82 -5.61
CA ASP A 192 -0.34 14.23 -5.31
C ASP A 192 -1.10 15.10 -6.36
N PRO A 193 -2.15 15.82 -5.96
CA PRO A 193 -2.78 15.77 -4.64
C PRO A 193 -3.56 14.47 -4.43
N GLY A 194 -3.95 14.20 -3.20
CA GLY A 194 -4.83 13.07 -2.88
C GLY A 194 -4.33 12.25 -1.70
N GLY A 195 -3.02 11.95 -1.63
CA GLY A 195 -2.42 11.21 -0.52
C GLY A 195 -2.83 9.74 -0.45
N GLU A 196 -3.35 9.15 -1.54
CA GLU A 196 -3.65 7.73 -1.64
C GLU A 196 -2.38 6.94 -1.99
N LEU A 197 -2.20 5.80 -1.35
CA LEU A 197 -1.16 4.86 -1.75
C LEU A 197 -1.50 4.27 -3.13
N ARG A 198 -0.67 4.54 -4.12
CA ARG A 198 -0.89 4.05 -5.49
C ARG A 198 0.03 2.89 -5.84
N THR A 199 1.30 2.95 -5.44
CA THR A 199 2.26 1.89 -5.75
C THR A 199 3.10 1.52 -4.54
N VAL A 200 3.45 0.24 -4.45
CA VAL A 200 4.44 -0.28 -3.50
C VAL A 200 5.40 -1.18 -4.28
N THR A 201 6.66 -0.81 -4.33
CA THR A 201 7.72 -1.64 -4.91
C THR A 201 8.62 -2.14 -3.80
N MET A 202 8.72 -3.45 -3.65
CA MET A 202 9.59 -4.09 -2.67
C MET A 202 10.63 -4.93 -3.39
N THR A 203 11.91 -4.76 -3.03
CA THR A 203 13.03 -5.52 -3.60
C THR A 203 13.87 -6.11 -2.49
N GLY A 204 14.16 -7.41 -2.57
CA GLY A 204 14.96 -8.08 -1.55
C GLY A 204 15.00 -9.60 -1.67
N PRO A 205 15.56 -10.27 -0.65
CA PRO A 205 15.71 -11.71 -0.61
C PRO A 205 14.42 -12.42 -0.20
N PHE A 206 13.45 -12.47 -1.10
CA PHE A 206 12.17 -13.11 -0.82
C PHE A 206 12.27 -14.63 -0.69
N TYR A 207 13.27 -15.25 -1.33
CA TYR A 207 13.43 -16.70 -1.37
C TYR A 207 14.76 -17.11 -0.75
N LYS A 208 14.70 -17.75 0.42
CA LYS A 208 15.88 -18.24 1.14
C LYS A 208 16.58 -19.33 0.35
N GLY A 209 17.91 -19.29 0.34
CA GLY A 209 18.72 -20.32 -0.29
C GLY A 209 18.69 -20.35 -1.82
N ALA A 210 17.93 -19.47 -2.46
CA ALA A 210 17.98 -19.32 -3.90
C ALA A 210 19.25 -18.55 -4.29
N THR A 211 20.16 -19.22 -4.98
CA THR A 211 21.38 -18.60 -5.54
C THR A 211 21.14 -18.24 -7.00
N SER A 212 21.69 -17.11 -7.43
CA SER A 212 21.77 -16.79 -8.86
C SER A 212 22.80 -17.72 -9.51
N THR A 213 22.43 -18.40 -10.59
CA THR A 213 23.32 -19.32 -11.34
C THR A 213 24.50 -18.61 -12.01
N LEU A 214 24.54 -17.30 -12.05
CA LEU A 214 25.53 -16.52 -12.80
C LEU A 214 26.64 -15.88 -11.94
N VAL A 215 26.47 -15.83 -10.62
CA VAL A 215 27.50 -15.26 -9.72
C VAL A 215 27.54 -16.08 -8.44
N THR A 216 28.71 -16.65 -8.16
CA THR A 216 29.01 -17.35 -6.91
C THR A 216 28.72 -16.44 -5.72
N SER A 217 27.76 -16.82 -4.86
CA SER A 217 27.51 -16.18 -3.54
C SER A 217 26.57 -14.97 -3.45
N THR A 218 25.77 -14.65 -4.46
CA THR A 218 24.78 -13.58 -4.32
C THR A 218 23.38 -14.17 -4.05
N THR A 219 22.78 -13.83 -2.92
CA THR A 219 21.37 -14.16 -2.65
C THR A 219 20.51 -13.54 -3.75
N ALA A 220 19.70 -14.37 -4.42
CA ALA A 220 18.81 -13.88 -5.47
C ALA A 220 17.84 -12.84 -4.90
N THR A 221 17.80 -11.67 -5.50
CA THR A 221 16.83 -10.64 -5.17
C THR A 221 15.66 -10.71 -6.14
N SER A 222 14.46 -10.65 -5.59
CA SER A 222 13.22 -10.54 -6.37
C SER A 222 12.58 -9.17 -6.11
N THR A 223 11.74 -8.74 -7.02
CA THR A 223 10.98 -7.50 -6.89
C THR A 223 9.49 -7.80 -7.00
N TYR A 224 8.71 -7.25 -6.09
CA TYR A 224 7.26 -7.23 -6.13
C TYR A 224 6.78 -5.79 -6.29
N VAL A 225 5.93 -5.57 -7.28
CA VAL A 225 5.27 -4.28 -7.53
C VAL A 225 3.78 -4.48 -7.34
N LEU A 226 3.21 -3.74 -6.41
CA LEU A 226 1.79 -3.66 -6.17
C LEU A 226 1.28 -2.31 -6.63
N THR A 227 0.13 -2.30 -7.29
CA THR A 227 -0.60 -1.07 -7.63
C THR A 227 -1.98 -1.16 -7.00
N LEU A 228 -2.41 -0.08 -6.33
CA LEU A 228 -3.71 0.03 -5.67
C LEU A 228 -4.51 1.16 -6.31
N ASP A 229 -5.75 0.87 -6.61
CA ASP A 229 -6.70 1.86 -7.14
C ASP A 229 -8.14 1.53 -6.72
N ARG A 230 -9.12 2.27 -7.24
CA ARG A 230 -10.56 2.07 -6.99
C ARG A 230 -10.88 1.95 -5.51
N TYR A 231 -10.33 2.85 -4.70
CA TYR A 231 -10.62 2.93 -3.28
C TYR A 231 -12.11 3.16 -3.00
N GLY A 232 -12.69 2.35 -2.13
CA GLY A 232 -14.09 2.50 -1.69
C GLY A 232 -15.16 2.15 -2.73
N VAL A 233 -14.78 1.59 -3.89
CA VAL A 233 -15.77 1.13 -4.87
C VAL A 233 -16.51 -0.10 -4.31
N PRO A 234 -17.85 -0.05 -4.18
CA PRO A 234 -18.59 -1.17 -3.63
C PRO A 234 -18.33 -2.46 -4.40
N VAL A 235 -18.06 -3.52 -3.65
CA VAL A 235 -17.86 -4.88 -4.18
C VAL A 235 -18.50 -5.89 -3.24
N GLU A 236 -19.18 -6.87 -3.81
CA GLU A 236 -19.69 -8.02 -3.08
C GLU A 236 -18.80 -9.24 -3.36
N ILE A 237 -18.27 -9.83 -2.29
CA ILE A 237 -17.47 -11.04 -2.35
C ILE A 237 -18.17 -12.10 -1.52
N SER A 238 -18.61 -13.16 -2.18
CA SER A 238 -19.29 -14.31 -1.56
C SER A 238 -18.52 -15.60 -1.83
N LYS A 239 -18.80 -16.62 -1.03
CA LYS A 239 -18.29 -17.97 -1.30
C LYS A 239 -18.79 -18.46 -2.66
N PRO A 240 -17.95 -19.12 -3.44
CA PRO A 240 -18.33 -19.67 -4.74
C PRO A 240 -19.21 -20.89 -4.61
#